data_8e3a82d6ac93de4f594d59e421d408fb
#
_entry.id   8e3a82d6ac93de4f594d59e421d408fb
#
_cell.length_a   1.000
_cell.length_b   1.000
_cell.length_c   1.000
_cell.angle_alpha   90.00
_cell.angle_beta   90.00
_cell.angle_gamma   90.00
#
_symmetry.space_group_name_H-M   'P 1'
#
loop_
_entity.id
_entity.type
_entity.pdbx_description
1 polymer ?
#
loop_
_entity_poly.entity_id
_entity_poly.type
_entity_poly.pdbx_seq_one_letter_code
_entity_poly.pdbx_strand_id
1 'polypeptide(L)'
;MAYTIAFFGSKPYDEASFNEKNSGYGFELRYYKGHLNLNNVILTQGVDAVCIFVNDTADAEVIRQLAANGVKLLALRCAGYNNVDLKAAAENGITVVRVPAYSPYAVAEYTVAVSYTHLRAHETKA
;
A
#
# COMPACT_ATOMS: atom_id res chain seq x y z
N MET A 1 -9.98 -15.85 2.99
CA MET A 1 -10.37 -14.43 3.17
C MET A 1 -9.51 -13.54 2.29
N ALA A 2 -10.13 -12.68 1.51
CA ALA A 2 -9.37 -11.81 0.60
C ALA A 2 -8.87 -10.57 1.35
N TYR A 3 -7.61 -10.21 1.12
CA TYR A 3 -7.06 -8.96 1.62
C TYR A 3 -7.32 -7.86 0.61
N THR A 4 -7.34 -6.62 1.06
CA THR A 4 -7.60 -5.44 0.24
C THR A 4 -6.34 -4.60 0.13
N ILE A 5 -5.97 -4.23 -1.09
CA ILE A 5 -4.86 -3.33 -1.37
C ILE A 5 -5.42 -2.08 -2.02
N ALA A 6 -5.12 -0.91 -1.46
CA ALA A 6 -5.48 0.39 -2.04
C ALA A 6 -4.26 0.99 -2.73
N PHE A 7 -4.46 1.52 -3.93
CA PHE A 7 -3.40 2.07 -4.75
C PHE A 7 -3.74 3.54 -5.04
N PHE A 8 -2.94 4.45 -4.53
CA PHE A 8 -3.13 5.89 -4.73
C PHE A 8 -2.28 6.39 -5.89
N GLY A 9 -2.77 7.40 -6.61
CA GLY A 9 -2.07 7.93 -7.77
C GLY A 9 -2.04 6.94 -8.93
N SER A 10 -3.06 6.13 -9.08
CA SER A 10 -3.07 5.08 -10.10
C SER A 10 -3.30 5.66 -11.50
N LYS A 11 -2.67 5.02 -12.48
CA LYS A 11 -2.86 5.30 -13.90
C LYS A 11 -3.34 4.02 -14.59
N PRO A 12 -3.94 4.13 -15.79
CA PRO A 12 -4.48 2.93 -16.47
C PRO A 12 -3.47 1.79 -16.61
N TYR A 13 -2.21 2.10 -16.90
CA TYR A 13 -1.19 1.06 -17.04
C TYR A 13 -0.86 0.39 -15.69
N ASP A 14 -0.98 1.12 -14.57
CA ASP A 14 -0.81 0.52 -13.25
C ASP A 14 -1.93 -0.47 -12.97
N GLU A 15 -3.17 -0.06 -13.24
CA GLU A 15 -4.34 -0.91 -13.00
C GLU A 15 -4.29 -2.19 -13.82
N ALA A 16 -3.88 -2.10 -15.09
CA ALA A 16 -3.75 -3.27 -15.93
C ALA A 16 -2.70 -4.24 -15.39
N SER A 17 -1.54 -3.71 -14.97
CA SER A 17 -0.45 -4.54 -14.44
C SER A 17 -0.83 -5.20 -13.12
N PHE A 18 -1.48 -4.47 -12.22
CA PHE A 18 -1.92 -5.03 -10.94
C PHE A 18 -3.01 -6.08 -11.11
N ASN A 19 -3.97 -5.83 -12.00
CA ASN A 19 -5.03 -6.81 -12.26
C ASN A 19 -4.46 -8.11 -12.80
N GLU A 20 -3.50 -8.01 -13.72
CA GLU A 20 -2.84 -9.19 -14.27
C GLU A 20 -2.11 -9.99 -13.19
N LYS A 21 -1.31 -9.32 -12.37
CA LYS A 21 -0.55 -10.00 -11.32
C LYS A 21 -1.43 -10.54 -10.20
N ASN A 22 -2.53 -9.87 -9.93
CA ASN A 22 -3.46 -10.28 -8.88
C ASN A 22 -4.22 -11.55 -9.22
N SER A 23 -4.25 -11.95 -10.49
CA SER A 23 -5.02 -13.13 -10.91
C SER A 23 -4.60 -14.40 -10.15
N GLY A 24 -3.36 -14.48 -9.68
CA GLY A 24 -2.86 -15.61 -8.92
C GLY A 24 -3.02 -15.48 -7.41
N TYR A 25 -3.46 -14.32 -6.90
CA TYR A 25 -3.52 -14.04 -5.47
C TYR A 25 -4.91 -13.75 -4.93
N GLY A 26 -5.79 -13.17 -5.75
CA GLY A 26 -7.17 -12.93 -5.34
C GLY A 26 -7.38 -11.77 -4.38
N PHE A 27 -6.49 -10.78 -4.37
CA PHE A 27 -6.71 -9.56 -3.57
C PHE A 27 -7.86 -8.74 -4.13
N GLU A 28 -8.56 -8.02 -3.24
CA GLU A 28 -9.45 -6.94 -3.67
C GLU A 28 -8.58 -5.71 -3.91
N LEU A 29 -8.61 -5.17 -5.12
CA LEU A 29 -7.81 -3.99 -5.47
C LEU A 29 -8.70 -2.77 -5.57
N ARG A 30 -8.30 -1.68 -4.91
CA ARG A 30 -8.99 -0.39 -4.97
C ARG A 30 -8.04 0.63 -5.55
N TYR A 31 -8.47 1.29 -6.62
CA TYR A 31 -7.64 2.27 -7.31
C TYR A 31 -8.19 3.68 -7.11
N TYR A 32 -7.33 4.59 -6.70
CA TYR A 32 -7.68 5.99 -6.52
C TYR A 32 -6.71 6.85 -7.33
N LYS A 33 -7.23 7.77 -8.10
CA LYS A 33 -6.41 8.65 -8.94
C LYS A 33 -5.75 9.75 -8.13
N GLY A 34 -6.36 10.15 -7.02
CA GLY A 34 -5.81 11.19 -6.15
C GLY A 34 -4.61 10.72 -5.34
N HIS A 35 -3.92 11.68 -4.74
CA HIS A 35 -2.78 11.39 -3.86
C HIS A 35 -3.26 11.21 -2.43
N LEU A 36 -2.64 10.29 -1.71
CA LEU A 36 -2.95 10.07 -0.30
C LEU A 36 -2.62 11.32 0.52
N ASN A 37 -3.57 11.73 1.35
CA ASN A 37 -3.40 12.85 2.29
C ASN A 37 -4.45 12.71 3.40
N LEU A 38 -4.43 13.64 4.36
CA LEU A 38 -5.34 13.58 5.50
C LEU A 38 -6.82 13.68 5.10
N ASN A 39 -7.13 14.34 3.98
CA ASN A 39 -8.51 14.50 3.54
C ASN A 39 -9.12 13.24 2.96
N ASN A 40 -8.31 12.33 2.39
CA ASN A 40 -8.83 11.12 1.76
C ASN A 40 -8.39 9.82 2.43
N VAL A 41 -7.68 9.90 3.55
CA VAL A 41 -7.21 8.69 4.25
C VAL A 41 -8.38 7.81 4.71
N ILE A 42 -9.57 8.38 4.85
CA ILE A 42 -10.78 7.63 5.21
C ILE A 42 -11.11 6.54 4.18
N LEU A 43 -10.66 6.71 2.93
CA LEU A 43 -10.87 5.71 1.89
C LEU A 43 -10.15 4.39 2.17
N THR A 44 -9.24 4.38 3.14
CA THR A 44 -8.48 3.17 3.50
C THR A 44 -9.13 2.34 4.60
N GLN A 45 -10.35 2.65 5.01
CA GLN A 45 -11.05 1.85 6.02
C GLN A 45 -11.24 0.41 5.49
N GLY A 46 -10.79 -0.57 6.28
CA GLY A 46 -10.85 -1.97 5.90
C GLY A 46 -9.79 -2.41 4.90
N VAL A 47 -8.85 -1.54 4.58
CA VAL A 47 -7.74 -1.84 3.66
C VAL A 47 -6.58 -2.42 4.46
N ASP A 48 -5.94 -3.46 3.94
CA ASP A 48 -4.83 -4.13 4.61
C ASP A 48 -3.47 -3.60 4.19
N ALA A 49 -3.32 -3.21 2.93
CA ALA A 49 -2.07 -2.66 2.39
C ALA A 49 -2.35 -1.46 1.50
N VAL A 50 -1.47 -0.47 1.54
CA VAL A 50 -1.59 0.74 0.74
C VAL A 50 -0.32 0.93 -0.09
N CYS A 51 -0.48 1.20 -1.38
CA CYS A 51 0.63 1.48 -2.27
C CYS A 51 0.60 2.95 -2.65
N ILE A 52 1.69 3.67 -2.40
CA ILE A 52 1.77 5.11 -2.65
C ILE A 52 3.01 5.47 -3.46
N PHE A 53 3.07 6.70 -3.92
CA PHE A 53 4.17 7.23 -4.70
C PHE A 53 4.70 8.52 -4.06
N VAL A 54 5.70 9.14 -4.68
CA VAL A 54 6.42 10.29 -4.11
C VAL A 54 5.52 11.51 -3.81
N ASN A 55 4.44 11.67 -4.55
CA ASN A 55 3.51 12.79 -4.37
C ASN A 55 2.44 12.56 -3.30
N ASP A 56 2.38 11.37 -2.74
CA ASP A 56 1.46 11.06 -1.65
C ASP A 56 2.08 11.48 -0.32
N THR A 57 1.23 11.77 0.66
CA THR A 57 1.68 12.18 1.98
C THR A 57 1.35 11.11 3.01
N ALA A 58 2.36 10.65 3.72
CA ALA A 58 2.20 9.70 4.82
C ALA A 58 2.96 10.21 6.05
N ASP A 59 2.59 11.38 6.52
CA ASP A 59 3.14 11.97 7.75
C ASP A 59 2.54 11.27 8.97
N ALA A 60 2.93 11.68 10.17
CA ALA A 60 2.52 11.02 11.40
C ALA A 60 0.99 10.95 11.55
N GLU A 61 0.28 12.02 11.18
CA GLU A 61 -1.18 12.04 11.30
C GLU A 61 -1.84 11.07 10.32
N VAL A 62 -1.41 11.08 9.07
CA VAL A 62 -1.93 10.13 8.08
C VAL A 62 -1.63 8.70 8.50
N ILE A 63 -0.43 8.43 9.01
CA ILE A 63 -0.05 7.09 9.47
C ILE A 63 -0.92 6.62 10.62
N ARG A 64 -1.22 7.49 11.58
CA ARG A 64 -2.13 7.12 12.67
C ARG A 64 -3.50 6.74 12.14
N GLN A 65 -4.01 7.49 11.16
CA GLN A 65 -5.31 7.19 10.55
C GLN A 65 -5.27 5.88 9.77
N LEU A 66 -4.20 5.62 9.03
CA LEU A 66 -4.03 4.35 8.32
C LEU A 66 -4.08 3.17 9.29
N ALA A 67 -3.35 3.28 10.39
CA ALA A 67 -3.32 2.23 11.41
C ALA A 67 -4.71 2.01 12.04
N ALA A 68 -5.41 3.11 12.34
CA ALA A 68 -6.76 3.04 12.88
C ALA A 68 -7.74 2.38 11.90
N ASN A 69 -7.50 2.54 10.61
CA ASN A 69 -8.33 1.95 9.56
C ASN A 69 -8.01 0.48 9.27
N GLY A 70 -6.96 -0.07 9.88
CA GLY A 70 -6.59 -1.46 9.74
C GLY A 70 -5.42 -1.74 8.81
N VAL A 71 -4.77 -0.71 8.26
CA VAL A 71 -3.64 -0.87 7.35
C VAL A 71 -2.42 -1.39 8.10
N LYS A 72 -1.77 -2.41 7.56
CA LYS A 72 -0.59 -3.04 8.15
C LYS A 72 0.67 -2.89 7.32
N LEU A 73 0.52 -2.60 6.04
CA LEU A 73 1.64 -2.52 5.11
C LEU A 73 1.52 -1.28 4.24
N LEU A 74 2.62 -0.54 4.10
CA LEU A 74 2.72 0.62 3.21
C LEU A 74 3.83 0.35 2.21
N ALA A 75 3.48 0.24 0.94
CA ALA A 75 4.44 -0.03 -0.14
C ALA A 75 4.72 1.27 -0.90
N LEU A 76 5.99 1.64 -1.00
CA LEU A 76 6.42 2.88 -1.61
C LEU A 76 6.99 2.62 -3.00
N ARG A 77 6.40 3.24 -4.01
CA ARG A 77 6.89 3.19 -5.40
C ARG A 77 7.88 4.31 -5.66
N CYS A 78 8.88 4.45 -4.78
CA CYS A 78 9.88 5.50 -4.94
C CYS A 78 11.18 5.08 -4.28
N ALA A 79 12.28 5.76 -4.65
CA ALA A 79 13.60 5.40 -4.17
C ALA A 79 13.89 5.85 -2.73
N GLY A 80 13.17 6.87 -2.25
CA GLY A 80 13.39 7.42 -0.92
C GLY A 80 12.19 7.31 -0.01
N TYR A 81 12.33 7.85 1.19
CA TYR A 81 11.27 7.82 2.21
C TYR A 81 10.84 9.23 2.64
N ASN A 82 11.17 10.26 1.84
CA ASN A 82 10.96 11.65 2.25
C ASN A 82 9.51 12.01 2.54
N ASN A 83 8.58 11.29 1.94
CA ASN A 83 7.15 11.55 2.11
C ASN A 83 6.51 10.67 3.17
N VAL A 84 7.29 9.89 3.93
CA VAL A 84 6.78 8.96 4.94
C VAL A 84 7.47 9.18 6.27
N ASP A 85 6.70 9.27 7.34
CA ASP A 85 7.24 9.30 8.70
C ASP A 85 7.48 7.86 9.18
N LEU A 86 8.71 7.39 9.02
CA LEU A 86 9.08 6.02 9.36
C LEU A 86 8.95 5.72 10.85
N LYS A 87 9.22 6.71 11.69
CA LYS A 87 9.09 6.53 13.14
C LYS A 87 7.63 6.32 13.52
N ALA A 88 6.74 7.14 12.98
CA ALA A 88 5.30 6.99 13.23
C ALA A 88 4.80 5.64 12.73
N ALA A 89 5.28 5.19 11.57
CA ALA A 89 4.89 3.89 11.04
C ALA A 89 5.27 2.77 11.99
N ALA A 90 6.51 2.77 12.49
CA ALA A 90 6.97 1.77 13.45
C ALA A 90 6.16 1.80 14.74
N GLU A 91 5.85 3.00 15.25
CA GLU A 91 5.08 3.16 16.48
C GLU A 91 3.63 2.70 16.34
N ASN A 92 3.10 2.70 15.12
CA ASN A 92 1.72 2.32 14.85
C ASN A 92 1.58 0.93 14.21
N GLY A 93 2.66 0.16 14.17
CA GLY A 93 2.61 -1.21 13.69
C GLY A 93 2.48 -1.35 12.18
N ILE A 94 2.82 -0.31 11.42
CA ILE A 94 2.79 -0.36 9.95
C ILE A 94 4.20 -0.66 9.44
N THR A 95 4.32 -1.72 8.66
CA THR A 95 5.56 -2.05 7.98
C THR A 95 5.66 -1.26 6.69
N VAL A 96 6.80 -0.61 6.46
CA VAL A 96 7.05 0.18 5.25
C VAL A 96 8.07 -0.56 4.39
N VAL A 97 7.73 -0.77 3.12
CA VAL A 97 8.66 -1.40 2.16
C VAL A 97 8.78 -0.53 0.93
N ARG A 98 9.96 -0.54 0.32
CA ARG A 98 10.17 0.12 -0.97
C ARG A 98 9.98 -0.89 -2.09
N VAL A 99 9.33 -0.45 -3.14
CA VAL A 99 9.04 -1.28 -4.30
C VAL A 99 9.86 -0.77 -5.48
N PRO A 100 10.64 -1.63 -6.16
CA PRO A 100 11.39 -1.20 -7.33
C PRO A 100 10.47 -0.62 -8.40
N ALA A 101 10.78 0.58 -8.89
CA ALA A 101 9.94 1.31 -9.82
C ALA A 101 10.50 1.27 -11.25
N TYR A 102 10.93 0.09 -11.70
CA TYR A 102 11.50 -0.08 -13.04
C TYR A 102 10.44 -0.03 -14.13
N SER A 103 9.24 -0.53 -13.85
CA SER A 103 8.13 -0.53 -14.79
C SER A 103 6.84 -0.78 -14.01
N PRO A 104 5.66 -0.43 -14.57
CA PRO A 104 4.38 -0.76 -13.91
C PRO A 104 4.23 -2.25 -13.63
N TYR A 105 4.73 -3.09 -14.52
CA TYR A 105 4.69 -4.53 -14.36
C TYR A 105 5.52 -4.98 -13.15
N ALA A 106 6.76 -4.48 -13.02
CA ALA A 106 7.62 -4.82 -11.91
C ALA A 106 7.06 -4.33 -10.58
N VAL A 107 6.48 -3.12 -10.55
CA VAL A 107 5.85 -2.57 -9.37
C VAL A 107 4.69 -3.46 -8.93
N ALA A 108 3.83 -3.86 -9.86
CA ALA A 108 2.68 -4.69 -9.57
C ALA A 108 3.11 -6.07 -9.04
N GLU A 109 4.08 -6.70 -9.71
CA GLU A 109 4.56 -8.02 -9.30
C GLU A 109 5.13 -8.01 -7.89
N TYR A 110 6.00 -7.03 -7.60
CA TYR A 110 6.64 -6.95 -6.29
C TYR A 110 5.63 -6.60 -5.19
N THR A 111 4.76 -5.63 -5.44
CA THR A 111 3.79 -5.18 -4.45
C THR A 111 2.83 -6.30 -4.06
N VAL A 112 2.31 -7.03 -5.03
CA VAL A 112 1.39 -8.12 -4.78
C VAL A 112 2.09 -9.24 -4.01
N ALA A 113 3.30 -9.62 -4.43
CA ALA A 113 4.05 -10.69 -3.76
C ALA A 113 4.41 -10.34 -2.32
N VAL A 114 4.91 -9.13 -2.09
CA VAL A 114 5.28 -8.67 -0.75
C VAL A 114 4.06 -8.56 0.15
N SER A 115 2.95 -8.05 -0.38
CA SER A 115 1.71 -7.95 0.39
C SER A 115 1.20 -9.32 0.80
N TYR A 116 1.22 -10.28 -0.09
CA TYR A 116 0.81 -11.64 0.21
C TYR A 116 1.66 -12.24 1.33
N THR A 117 2.97 -12.15 1.20
CA THR A 117 3.89 -12.71 2.19
C THR A 117 3.71 -12.07 3.56
N HIS A 118 3.62 -10.73 3.59
CA HIS A 118 3.50 -9.99 4.83
C HIS A 118 2.18 -10.26 5.54
N LEU A 119 1.08 -10.22 4.80
CA LEU A 119 -0.25 -10.40 5.39
C LEU A 119 -0.44 -11.85 5.86
N ARG A 120 0.10 -12.82 5.15
CA ARG A 120 0.07 -14.21 5.60
C ARG A 120 0.85 -14.41 6.90
N ALA A 121 1.99 -13.74 7.04
CA ALA A 121 2.78 -13.81 8.27
C ALA A 121 1.98 -13.27 9.46
N HIS A 122 1.25 -12.17 9.27
CA HIS A 122 0.37 -11.63 10.31
C HIS A 122 -0.74 -12.61 10.68
N GLU A 123 -1.32 -13.24 9.69
CA GLU A 123 -2.39 -14.21 9.89
C GLU A 123 -1.94 -15.39 10.75
N THR A 124 -0.73 -15.89 10.50
CA THR A 124 -0.20 -17.03 11.24
C THR A 124 0.27 -16.69 12.64
N LYS A 125 0.48 -15.43 12.94
CA LYS A 125 0.87 -14.98 14.29
C LYS A 125 -0.32 -14.73 15.21
N ALA A 126 -1.49 -14.68 14.67
CA ALA A 126 -2.69 -14.33 15.44
C ALA A 126 -3.06 -15.36 16.52
#